data_26062e86d37111ba9430505f13b04997
#
_entry.id   26062e86d37111ba9430505f13b04997
#
_cell.length_a   1.000
_cell.length_b   1.000
_cell.length_c   1.000
_cell.angle_alpha   90.00
_cell.angle_beta   90.00
_cell.angle_gamma   90.00
#
_symmetry.space_group_name_H-M   'P 1'
#
loop_
_entity.id
_entity.type
_entity.pdbx_description
1 polymer ?
#
loop_
_entity_poly.entity_id
_entity_poly.type
_entity_poly.pdbx_seq_one_letter_code
_entity_poly.pdbx_strand_id
1 'polypeptide(L)'
;MKIEGVGVREISEKFGTPVYVYSMSALRQSIKEIKQLSPVTRYAMKACSNKRVLKEMLDHGIKIDAVSVYEVRRAIKAGFKPEDICFTSDIFSNANDVHFCLENKIFTNCGTLGMLEEYGCAFEKTGRGSVKVSIRINPGEGAGHSKKT
;
A
#
# COMPACT_ATOMS: atom_id res chain seq x y z
N MET A 1 -0.76 27.83 -17.68
CA MET A 1 -1.35 26.74 -16.85
C MET A 1 -0.90 26.94 -15.41
N LYS A 2 -1.79 26.69 -14.43
CA LYS A 2 -1.48 26.77 -12.99
C LYS A 2 -1.96 25.50 -12.29
N ILE A 3 -1.24 25.08 -11.26
CA ILE A 3 -1.60 23.99 -10.35
C ILE A 3 -1.69 24.57 -8.94
N GLU A 4 -2.83 24.48 -8.28
CA GLU A 4 -3.08 25.09 -6.96
C GLU A 4 -2.74 26.60 -6.90
N GLY A 5 -2.98 27.32 -7.99
CA GLY A 5 -2.64 28.74 -8.12
C GLY A 5 -1.19 29.04 -8.53
N VAL A 6 -0.28 28.07 -8.47
CA VAL A 6 1.15 28.23 -8.83
C VAL A 6 1.36 27.97 -10.32
N GLY A 7 2.13 28.82 -10.98
CA GLY A 7 2.46 28.68 -12.40
C GLY A 7 3.36 27.48 -12.67
N VAL A 8 3.05 26.69 -13.72
CA VAL A 8 3.89 25.51 -14.07
C VAL A 8 5.31 25.92 -14.39
N ARG A 9 5.51 27.11 -15.00
CA ARG A 9 6.85 27.65 -15.28
C ARG A 9 7.63 27.94 -14.00
N GLU A 10 6.98 28.55 -13.02
CA GLU A 10 7.56 28.82 -11.70
C GLU A 10 7.98 27.53 -10.99
N ILE A 11 7.13 26.47 -11.08
CA ILE A 11 7.47 25.15 -10.53
C ILE A 11 8.72 24.58 -11.21
N SER A 12 8.78 24.63 -12.54
CA SER A 12 9.92 24.09 -13.29
C SER A 12 11.22 24.87 -13.06
N GLU A 13 11.14 26.18 -12.92
CA GLU A 13 12.30 27.04 -12.62
C GLU A 13 12.82 26.78 -11.20
N LYS A 14 11.91 26.54 -10.24
CA LYS A 14 12.28 26.32 -8.83
C LYS A 14 12.78 24.91 -8.52
N PHE A 15 12.20 23.89 -9.14
CA PHE A 15 12.46 22.47 -8.81
C PHE A 15 13.14 21.70 -9.93
N GLY A 16 13.31 22.29 -11.11
CA GLY A 16 13.84 21.61 -12.29
C GLY A 16 12.81 20.73 -12.99
N THR A 17 13.26 20.06 -14.05
CA THR A 17 12.48 19.10 -14.83
C THR A 17 13.34 17.85 -15.12
N PRO A 18 12.77 16.64 -15.12
CA PRO A 18 11.35 16.33 -14.88
C PRO A 18 10.99 16.39 -13.39
N VAL A 19 9.76 16.79 -13.06
CA VAL A 19 9.26 16.86 -11.68
C VAL A 19 7.80 16.39 -11.60
N TYR A 20 7.49 15.56 -10.60
CA TYR A 20 6.11 15.18 -10.28
C TYR A 20 5.48 16.20 -9.36
N VAL A 21 4.29 16.68 -9.72
CA VAL A 21 3.51 17.66 -8.96
C VAL A 21 2.19 17.03 -8.55
N TYR A 22 1.89 17.08 -7.26
CA TYR A 22 0.63 16.56 -6.69
C TYR A 22 -0.22 17.72 -6.20
N SER A 23 -1.47 17.79 -6.70
CA SER A 23 -2.48 18.70 -6.18
C SER A 23 -3.16 18.06 -4.97
N MET A 24 -3.06 18.70 -3.80
CA MET A 24 -3.71 18.19 -2.59
C MET A 24 -5.23 18.39 -2.66
N SER A 25 -5.72 19.43 -3.30
CA SER A 25 -7.17 19.62 -3.50
C SER A 25 -7.77 18.53 -4.39
N ALA A 26 -7.11 18.20 -5.51
CA ALA A 26 -7.54 17.12 -6.38
C ALA A 26 -7.49 15.76 -5.66
N LEU A 27 -6.43 15.50 -4.88
CA LEU A 27 -6.30 14.28 -4.09
C LEU A 27 -7.45 14.13 -3.08
N ARG A 28 -7.78 15.20 -2.33
CA ARG A 28 -8.89 15.21 -1.37
C ARG A 28 -10.24 14.99 -2.03
N GLN A 29 -10.44 15.58 -3.22
CA GLN A 29 -11.67 15.36 -3.98
C GLN A 29 -11.80 13.88 -4.38
N SER A 30 -10.75 13.27 -4.93
CA SER A 30 -10.75 11.85 -5.30
C SER A 30 -10.98 10.94 -4.08
N ILE A 31 -10.36 11.24 -2.93
CA ILE A 31 -10.61 10.51 -1.70
C ILE A 31 -12.10 10.57 -1.31
N LYS A 32 -12.70 11.76 -1.38
CA LYS A 32 -14.11 11.95 -1.05
C LYS A 32 -15.03 11.13 -1.95
N GLU A 33 -14.75 11.10 -3.25
CA GLU A 33 -15.51 10.32 -4.24
C GLU A 33 -15.41 8.81 -3.98
N ILE A 34 -14.19 8.29 -3.78
CA ILE A 34 -13.96 6.86 -3.54
C ILE A 34 -14.62 6.41 -2.22
N LYS A 35 -14.59 7.22 -1.18
CA LYS A 35 -15.23 6.89 0.10
C LYS A 35 -16.75 6.74 0.02
N GLN A 36 -17.39 7.31 -0.98
CA GLN A 36 -18.82 7.11 -1.22
C GLN A 36 -19.14 5.70 -1.74
N LEU A 37 -18.15 5.03 -2.36
CA LEU A 37 -18.33 3.70 -2.94
C LEU A 37 -18.16 2.57 -1.92
N SER A 38 -17.38 2.78 -0.86
CA SER A 38 -17.10 1.75 0.14
C SER A 38 -16.75 2.36 1.50
N PRO A 39 -17.29 1.80 2.61
CA PRO A 39 -16.91 2.21 3.95
C PRO A 39 -15.46 1.85 4.31
N VAL A 40 -14.87 0.86 3.62
CA VAL A 40 -13.47 0.46 3.81
C VAL A 40 -12.73 0.57 2.48
N THR A 41 -11.89 1.58 2.39
CA THR A 41 -11.05 1.82 1.20
C THR A 41 -9.59 1.67 1.58
N ARG A 42 -8.81 1.00 0.71
CA ARG A 42 -7.36 0.88 0.83
C ARG A 42 -6.66 1.56 -0.33
N TYR A 43 -5.62 2.30 -0.02
CA TYR A 43 -4.78 2.97 -0.99
C TYR A 43 -3.63 2.05 -1.41
N ALA A 44 -3.53 1.75 -2.70
CA ALA A 44 -2.42 0.99 -3.28
C ALA A 44 -1.14 1.84 -3.26
N MET A 45 -0.29 1.62 -2.27
CA MET A 45 0.84 2.46 -1.94
C MET A 45 1.92 2.49 -3.03
N LYS A 46 1.96 1.46 -3.89
CA LYS A 46 2.81 1.41 -5.09
C LYS A 46 2.63 2.60 -6.04
N ALA A 47 1.46 3.25 -6.03
CA ALA A 47 1.19 4.42 -6.87
C ALA A 47 2.01 5.65 -6.44
N CYS A 48 2.09 5.91 -5.14
CA CYS A 48 2.93 6.98 -4.58
C CYS A 48 3.12 6.78 -3.07
N SER A 49 4.33 6.50 -2.65
CA SER A 49 4.68 6.34 -1.23
C SER A 49 5.20 7.62 -0.57
N ASN A 50 4.92 8.80 -1.15
CA ASN A 50 5.32 10.07 -0.58
C ASN A 50 4.63 10.32 0.78
N LYS A 51 5.41 10.76 1.78
CA LYS A 51 4.91 10.97 3.16
C LYS A 51 3.70 11.92 3.24
N ARG A 52 3.66 12.97 2.41
CA ARG A 52 2.53 13.92 2.38
C ARG A 52 1.26 13.27 1.85
N VAL A 53 1.38 12.46 0.77
CA VAL A 53 0.26 11.69 0.23
C VAL A 53 -0.25 10.68 1.26
N LEU A 54 0.65 9.94 1.90
CA LEU A 54 0.28 9.00 2.96
C LEU A 54 -0.40 9.68 4.14
N LYS A 55 0.04 10.87 4.52
CA LYS A 55 -0.60 11.64 5.59
C LYS A 55 -2.04 12.05 5.22
N GLU A 56 -2.28 12.49 3.98
CA GLU A 56 -3.65 12.75 3.51
C GLU A 56 -4.53 11.51 3.55
N MET A 57 -4.01 10.33 3.15
CA MET A 57 -4.75 9.08 3.27
C MET A 57 -5.11 8.77 4.72
N LEU A 58 -4.15 8.89 5.64
CA LEU A 58 -4.35 8.66 7.07
C LEU A 58 -5.40 9.61 7.66
N ASP A 59 -5.28 10.90 7.38
CA ASP A 59 -6.18 11.94 7.92
C ASP A 59 -7.64 11.78 7.43
N HIS A 60 -7.82 11.11 6.30
CA HIS A 60 -9.14 10.78 5.75
C HIS A 60 -9.60 9.34 6.07
N GLY A 61 -8.88 8.60 6.89
CA GLY A 61 -9.25 7.24 7.30
C GLY A 61 -9.16 6.21 6.17
N ILE A 62 -8.36 6.49 5.13
CA ILE A 62 -8.04 5.52 4.08
C ILE A 62 -6.97 4.58 4.63
N LYS A 63 -7.18 3.28 4.50
CA LYS A 63 -6.23 2.24 4.89
C LYS A 63 -5.18 2.03 3.80
N ILE A 64 -4.18 1.17 4.07
CA ILE A 64 -3.07 0.90 3.13
C ILE A 64 -3.18 -0.51 2.55
N ASP A 65 -2.86 -0.63 1.26
CA ASP A 65 -2.45 -1.85 0.59
C ASP A 65 -1.00 -1.68 0.13
N ALA A 66 -0.10 -2.41 0.77
CA ALA A 66 1.34 -2.38 0.55
C ALA A 66 1.78 -3.61 -0.25
N VAL A 67 2.72 -3.47 -1.17
CA VAL A 67 3.23 -4.57 -2.02
C VAL A 67 4.65 -5.01 -1.65
N SER A 68 5.23 -4.40 -0.63
CA SER A 68 6.53 -4.79 -0.06
C SER A 68 6.58 -4.47 1.43
N VAL A 69 7.42 -5.18 2.17
CA VAL A 69 7.61 -4.89 3.60
C VAL A 69 8.25 -3.51 3.83
N TYR A 70 9.00 -3.00 2.85
CA TYR A 70 9.48 -1.61 2.88
C TYR A 70 8.34 -0.59 2.86
N GLU A 71 7.29 -0.85 2.07
CA GLU A 71 6.09 -0.02 2.08
C GLU A 71 5.33 -0.15 3.41
N VAL A 72 5.22 -1.35 3.97
CA VAL A 72 4.63 -1.56 5.31
C VAL A 72 5.36 -0.72 6.35
N ARG A 73 6.70 -0.80 6.41
CA ARG A 73 7.53 0.00 7.32
C ARG A 73 7.34 1.50 7.10
N ARG A 74 7.24 1.92 5.85
CA ARG A 74 7.00 3.33 5.49
C ARG A 74 5.62 3.81 5.92
N ALA A 75 4.59 2.97 5.78
CA ALA A 75 3.23 3.26 6.26
C ALA A 75 3.19 3.41 7.77
N ILE A 76 3.81 2.48 8.52
CA ILE A 76 3.93 2.58 9.99
C ILE A 76 4.66 3.89 10.37
N LYS A 77 5.76 4.22 9.70
CA LYS A 77 6.50 5.48 9.93
C LYS A 77 5.69 6.73 9.58
N ALA A 78 4.72 6.62 8.69
CA ALA A 78 3.79 7.70 8.35
C ALA A 78 2.64 7.85 9.36
N GLY A 79 2.49 6.89 10.30
CA GLY A 79 1.52 6.92 11.39
C GLY A 79 0.36 5.93 11.25
N PHE A 80 0.35 5.07 10.24
CA PHE A 80 -0.66 4.02 10.11
C PHE A 80 -0.47 2.95 11.19
N LYS A 81 -1.57 2.48 11.75
CA LYS A 81 -1.55 1.33 12.64
C LYS A 81 -1.39 0.04 11.83
N PRO A 82 -0.73 -1.00 12.37
CA PRO A 82 -0.58 -2.29 11.71
C PRO A 82 -1.89 -2.89 11.19
N GLU A 83 -2.97 -2.78 11.94
CA GLU A 83 -4.32 -3.25 11.59
C GLU A 83 -4.95 -2.55 10.37
N ASP A 84 -4.44 -1.38 10.01
CA ASP A 84 -4.90 -0.62 8.84
C ASP A 84 -4.08 -0.92 7.58
N ILE A 85 -3.06 -1.77 7.71
CA ILE A 85 -2.16 -2.15 6.62
C ILE A 85 -2.46 -3.57 6.18
N CYS A 86 -2.71 -3.76 4.88
CA CYS A 86 -2.70 -5.05 4.20
C CYS A 86 -1.39 -5.17 3.43
N PHE A 87 -0.69 -6.28 3.56
CA PHE A 87 0.49 -6.59 2.76
C PHE A 87 0.11 -7.63 1.71
N THR A 88 0.16 -7.25 0.43
CA THR A 88 -0.19 -8.10 -0.71
C THR A 88 1.05 -8.34 -1.55
N SER A 89 1.53 -9.59 -1.64
CA SER A 89 2.71 -9.93 -2.43
C SER A 89 2.66 -11.39 -2.91
N ASP A 90 3.52 -11.72 -3.84
CA ASP A 90 3.70 -13.09 -4.33
C ASP A 90 4.85 -13.81 -3.59
N ILE A 91 5.74 -13.06 -2.94
CA ILE A 91 6.89 -13.57 -2.17
C ILE A 91 7.21 -12.66 -0.99
N PHE A 92 7.91 -13.19 0.00
CA PHE A 92 8.70 -12.37 0.93
C PHE A 92 10.10 -12.16 0.34
N SER A 93 10.68 -10.98 0.52
CA SER A 93 12.02 -10.69 -0.01
C SER A 93 13.12 -11.40 0.77
N ASN A 94 12.87 -11.72 2.02
CA ASN A 94 13.76 -12.45 2.93
C ASN A 94 13.03 -12.93 4.19
N ALA A 95 13.64 -13.85 4.94
CA ALA A 95 13.06 -14.42 6.15
C ALA A 95 12.70 -13.37 7.24
N ASN A 96 13.44 -12.25 7.33
CA ASN A 96 13.13 -11.22 8.32
C ASN A 96 11.81 -10.50 7.99
N ASP A 97 11.40 -10.47 6.73
CA ASP A 97 10.16 -9.84 6.30
C ASP A 97 8.94 -10.63 6.80
N VAL A 98 9.02 -11.97 6.77
CA VAL A 98 7.98 -12.84 7.33
C VAL A 98 7.82 -12.58 8.83
N HIS A 99 8.94 -12.63 9.57
CA HIS A 99 8.94 -12.39 11.01
C HIS A 99 8.42 -10.99 11.34
N PHE A 100 8.84 -9.97 10.58
CA PHE A 100 8.33 -8.61 10.78
C PHE A 100 6.80 -8.51 10.61
N CYS A 101 6.25 -9.15 9.59
CA CYS A 101 4.79 -9.17 9.38
C CYS A 101 4.06 -9.89 10.53
N LEU A 102 4.59 -11.03 10.99
CA LEU A 102 4.02 -11.80 12.10
C LEU A 102 4.08 -11.04 13.44
N GLU A 103 5.21 -10.44 13.78
CA GLU A 103 5.42 -9.69 15.01
C GLU A 103 4.51 -8.46 15.10
N ASN A 104 4.38 -7.75 13.99
CA ASN A 104 3.54 -6.55 13.90
C ASN A 104 2.07 -6.87 13.58
N LYS A 105 1.70 -8.15 13.46
CA LYS A 105 0.32 -8.59 13.15
C LYS A 105 -0.23 -7.95 11.86
N ILE A 106 0.64 -7.80 10.85
CA ILE A 106 0.24 -7.27 9.55
C ILE A 106 -0.65 -8.30 8.85
N PHE A 107 -1.85 -7.86 8.41
CA PHE A 107 -2.71 -8.70 7.61
C PHE A 107 -2.05 -8.99 6.26
N THR A 108 -1.77 -10.27 5.99
CA THR A 108 -1.02 -10.72 4.83
C THR A 108 -1.95 -11.37 3.82
N ASN A 109 -1.86 -10.93 2.57
CA ASN A 109 -2.54 -11.48 1.41
C ASN A 109 -1.51 -12.17 0.52
N CYS A 110 -1.45 -13.51 0.57
CA CYS A 110 -0.49 -14.32 -0.15
C CYS A 110 -0.90 -14.47 -1.62
N GLY A 111 -0.02 -14.11 -2.54
CA GLY A 111 -0.24 -14.24 -3.98
C GLY A 111 0.17 -15.59 -4.54
N THR A 112 0.94 -16.39 -3.80
CA THR A 112 1.40 -17.72 -4.20
C THR A 112 1.31 -18.72 -3.05
N LEU A 113 1.24 -20.01 -3.41
CA LEU A 113 1.29 -21.09 -2.41
C LEU A 113 2.63 -21.09 -1.66
N GLY A 114 3.75 -20.86 -2.34
CA GLY A 114 5.07 -20.78 -1.70
C GLY A 114 5.15 -19.70 -0.63
N MET A 115 4.56 -18.52 -0.89
CA MET A 115 4.47 -17.47 0.11
C MET A 115 3.60 -17.88 1.30
N LEU A 116 2.49 -18.59 1.05
CA LEU A 116 1.61 -19.09 2.10
C LEU A 116 2.32 -20.14 2.98
N GLU A 117 3.06 -21.07 2.37
CA GLU A 117 3.84 -22.10 3.05
C GLU A 117 4.94 -21.45 3.92
N GLU A 118 5.70 -20.50 3.37
CA GLU A 118 6.73 -19.77 4.10
C GLU A 118 6.14 -19.03 5.32
N TYR A 119 4.99 -18.37 5.13
CA TYR A 119 4.29 -17.67 6.21
C TYR A 119 3.80 -18.66 7.29
N GLY A 120 3.22 -19.81 6.86
CA GLY A 120 2.74 -20.88 7.75
C GLY A 120 3.86 -21.48 8.58
N CYS A 121 4.97 -21.90 7.95
CA CYS A 121 6.13 -22.43 8.63
C CYS A 121 6.76 -21.47 9.64
N ALA A 122 6.80 -20.18 9.31
CA ALA A 122 7.28 -19.17 10.23
C ALA A 122 6.30 -18.94 11.39
N PHE A 123 5.00 -19.01 11.14
CA PHE A 123 3.96 -18.85 12.16
C PHE A 123 3.96 -20.02 13.15
N GLU A 124 4.07 -21.26 12.70
CA GLU A 124 4.13 -22.45 13.57
C GLU A 124 5.25 -22.34 14.62
N LYS A 125 6.41 -21.79 14.24
CA LYS A 125 7.54 -21.57 15.17
C LYS A 125 7.23 -20.56 16.26
N THR A 126 6.17 -19.75 16.12
CA THR A 126 5.77 -18.78 17.15
C THR A 126 5.02 -19.43 18.32
N GLY A 127 4.53 -20.66 18.18
CA GLY A 127 3.70 -21.34 19.17
C GLY A 127 2.30 -20.74 19.39
N ARG A 128 1.87 -19.79 18.54
CA ARG A 128 0.54 -19.17 18.61
C ARG A 128 -0.51 -20.09 17.99
N GLY A 129 -1.77 -19.99 18.45
CA GLY A 129 -2.83 -20.91 18.04
C GLY A 129 -3.32 -20.77 16.60
N SER A 130 -3.52 -19.53 16.10
CA SER A 130 -4.00 -19.30 14.74
C SER A 130 -3.66 -17.89 14.24
N VAL A 131 -3.58 -17.73 12.92
CA VAL A 131 -3.42 -16.46 12.23
C VAL A 131 -4.38 -16.40 11.04
N LYS A 132 -4.93 -15.22 10.80
CA LYS A 132 -5.75 -14.98 9.60
C LYS A 132 -4.86 -14.50 8.46
N VAL A 133 -5.02 -15.11 7.30
CA VAL A 133 -4.36 -14.76 6.05
C VAL A 133 -5.39 -14.82 4.92
N SER A 134 -5.18 -14.06 3.85
CA SER A 134 -5.93 -14.21 2.62
C SER A 134 -5.05 -14.75 1.50
N ILE A 135 -5.69 -15.32 0.49
CA ILE A 135 -5.04 -15.84 -0.70
C ILE A 135 -5.57 -15.05 -1.89
N ARG A 136 -4.66 -14.51 -2.69
CA ARG A 136 -4.99 -13.87 -3.97
C ARG A 136 -5.18 -14.95 -5.02
N ILE A 137 -6.34 -14.95 -5.65
CA ILE A 137 -6.62 -15.80 -6.81
C ILE A 137 -6.55 -14.92 -8.07
N ASN A 138 -5.67 -15.28 -9.01
CA ASN A 138 -5.65 -14.70 -10.35
C ASN A 138 -6.22 -15.72 -11.32
N PRO A 139 -7.44 -15.52 -11.86
CA PRO A 139 -8.08 -16.48 -12.77
C PRO A 139 -7.44 -16.52 -14.17
N GLY A 140 -6.46 -15.65 -14.44
CA GLY A 140 -5.82 -15.57 -15.77
C GLY A 140 -6.69 -14.91 -16.85
N GLU A 141 -7.89 -14.47 -16.51
CA GLU A 141 -8.83 -13.78 -17.39
C GLU A 141 -9.14 -12.39 -16.83
N GLY A 142 -9.26 -11.39 -17.70
CA GLY A 142 -9.61 -10.03 -17.33
C GLY A 142 -8.87 -8.96 -18.13
N ALA A 143 -9.33 -7.71 -18.03
CA ALA A 143 -8.70 -6.54 -18.60
C ALA A 143 -7.79 -5.87 -17.57
N GLY A 144 -6.53 -6.28 -17.50
CA GLY A 144 -5.51 -5.63 -16.69
C GLY A 144 -4.65 -4.65 -17.50
N HIS A 145 -3.96 -3.74 -16.80
CA HIS A 145 -3.01 -2.81 -17.44
C HIS A 145 -1.76 -3.51 -18.02
N SER A 146 -1.54 -4.75 -17.69
CA SER A 146 -0.43 -5.55 -18.18
C SER A 146 -0.89 -6.94 -18.59
N LYS A 147 -0.27 -7.51 -19.64
CA LYS A 147 -0.52 -8.90 -20.08
C LYS A 147 -0.10 -9.95 -19.03
N LYS A 148 0.44 -9.52 -17.91
CA LYS A 148 0.90 -10.37 -16.78
C LYS A 148 0.02 -10.28 -15.54
N THR A 149 -1.12 -9.58 -15.64
CA THR A 149 -2.13 -9.53 -14.57
C THR A 149 -3.33 -10.36 -14.93
#